data_d3eddbb5d4de317928d0559ad5357811
#
_entry.id   d3eddbb5d4de317928d0559ad5357811
#
_cell.length_a   1.000
_cell.length_b   1.000
_cell.length_c   1.000
_cell.angle_alpha   90.00
_cell.angle_beta   90.00
_cell.angle_gamma   90.00
#
_symmetry.space_group_name_H-M   'P 1'
#
loop_
_entity.id
_entity.type
_entity.pdbx_description
1 polymer ?
#
loop_
_entity_poly.entity_id
_entity_poly.type
_entity_poly.pdbx_seq_one_letter_code
_entity_poly.pdbx_strand_id
1 'polypeptide(L)'
;MPNFKMLPTTGNASEIITAALGASGNASDRLGTSDLGKPLKLGGDSRMVMCAAGNEIEGFLVATENFTVNGGYAIGSVQTEGRFEVEIVGATACNPGDYVVAGTVPAAGTKYISGKPLVQAGAPTKFMWRVVSGGGAAGTTAIIERV
;
A
#
# COMPACT_ATOMS: atom_id res chain seq x y z
N MET A 1 12.87 0.31 20.74
CA MET A 1 12.36 1.55 20.15
C MET A 1 10.89 1.67 20.44
N PRO A 2 10.43 2.77 20.99
CA PRO A 2 9.02 2.90 21.27
C PRO A 2 8.22 2.81 19.96
N ASN A 3 7.20 2.00 19.97
CA ASN A 3 6.21 1.99 18.92
C ASN A 3 5.45 3.30 18.97
N PHE A 4 5.67 4.15 18.00
CA PHE A 4 4.87 5.35 17.86
C PHE A 4 3.52 4.97 17.27
N LYS A 5 2.72 4.38 18.10
CA LYS A 5 1.33 4.17 17.77
C LYS A 5 0.60 5.45 18.10
N MET A 6 0.31 6.24 17.10
CA MET A 6 -0.53 7.40 17.30
C MET A 6 -1.92 6.93 17.72
N LEU A 7 -2.30 7.22 18.94
CA LEU A 7 -3.65 6.94 19.39
C LEU A 7 -4.60 7.84 18.60
N PRO A 8 -5.56 7.26 17.91
CA PRO A 8 -6.47 8.03 17.12
C PRO A 8 -7.43 8.82 18.00
N THR A 9 -7.61 10.07 17.68
CA THR A 9 -8.65 10.88 18.28
C THR A 9 -10.05 10.48 17.81
N THR A 10 -10.15 9.68 16.76
CA THR A 10 -11.40 9.30 16.11
C THR A 10 -11.61 7.78 16.02
N GLY A 11 -10.89 6.99 16.80
CA GLY A 11 -10.98 5.53 16.75
C GLY A 11 -10.16 4.86 15.64
N ASN A 12 -9.42 5.61 14.85
CA ASN A 12 -8.56 5.08 13.79
C ASN A 12 -7.12 4.98 14.28
N ALA A 13 -6.59 3.78 14.37
CA ALA A 13 -5.18 3.56 14.57
C ALA A 13 -4.44 3.73 13.24
N SER A 14 -3.30 4.40 13.28
CA SER A 14 -2.43 4.57 12.13
C SER A 14 -1.01 4.26 12.57
N GLU A 15 -0.38 3.29 11.93
CA GLU A 15 1.00 2.93 12.19
C GLU A 15 1.84 3.20 10.96
N ILE A 16 2.90 3.96 11.14
CA ILE A 16 3.83 4.31 10.06
C ILE A 16 5.21 3.82 10.45
N ILE A 17 5.82 3.06 9.57
CA ILE A 17 7.19 2.58 9.73
C ILE A 17 8.09 3.20 8.67
N THR A 18 9.34 3.44 9.02
CA THR A 18 10.38 3.81 8.06
C THR A 18 11.02 2.54 7.52
N ALA A 19 11.11 2.42 6.22
CA ALA A 19 11.59 1.21 5.57
C ALA A 19 12.52 1.51 4.39
N ALA A 20 13.45 0.60 4.15
CA ALA A 20 14.18 0.56 2.89
C ALA A 20 13.26 0.03 1.79
N LEU A 21 13.30 0.66 0.64
CA LEU A 21 12.41 0.38 -0.47
C LEU A 21 13.15 -0.26 -1.63
N GLY A 22 12.47 -1.17 -2.34
CA GLY A 22 12.98 -1.81 -3.53
C GLY A 22 13.84 -3.05 -3.28
N ALA A 23 13.87 -3.95 -4.26
CA ALA A 23 14.45 -5.28 -4.10
C ALA A 23 15.98 -5.30 -4.04
N SER A 24 16.66 -4.40 -4.76
CA SER A 24 18.10 -4.52 -4.93
C SER A 24 18.87 -3.21 -4.80
N GLY A 25 18.17 -2.10 -4.59
CA GLY A 25 18.81 -0.78 -4.65
C GLY A 25 19.21 -0.32 -6.05
N ASN A 26 18.82 -1.07 -7.08
CA ASN A 26 18.99 -0.63 -8.47
C ASN A 26 18.07 0.53 -8.79
N ALA A 27 18.46 1.37 -9.75
CA ALA A 27 17.67 2.53 -10.15
C ALA A 27 16.26 2.18 -10.63
N SER A 28 16.08 1.00 -11.23
CA SER A 28 14.77 0.50 -11.69
C SER A 28 13.83 0.11 -10.56
N ASP A 29 14.36 -0.19 -9.38
CA ASP A 29 13.58 -0.62 -8.21
C ASP A 29 13.34 0.51 -7.21
N ARG A 30 13.90 1.67 -7.45
CA ARG A 30 13.77 2.81 -6.55
C ARG A 30 12.37 3.39 -6.63
N LEU A 31 11.74 3.49 -5.49
CA LEU A 31 10.43 4.11 -5.36
C LEU A 31 10.60 5.59 -5.01
N GLY A 32 9.91 6.44 -5.72
CA GLY A 32 9.95 7.89 -5.55
C GLY A 32 8.56 8.47 -5.34
N THR A 33 8.42 9.78 -5.52
CA THR A 33 7.15 10.48 -5.30
C THR A 33 6.02 10.02 -6.22
N SER A 34 6.35 9.48 -7.39
CA SER A 34 5.36 8.90 -8.30
C SER A 34 4.77 7.60 -7.79
N ASP A 35 5.38 6.99 -6.79
CA ASP A 35 4.97 5.69 -6.25
C ASP A 35 4.17 5.81 -4.96
N LEU A 36 3.87 7.01 -4.51
CA LEU A 36 3.05 7.24 -3.32
C LEU A 36 1.67 6.60 -3.48
N GLY A 37 1.22 5.93 -2.43
CA GLY A 37 -0.05 5.22 -2.42
C GLY A 37 0.04 3.78 -2.91
N LYS A 38 1.17 3.33 -3.43
CA LYS A 38 1.31 1.95 -3.89
C LYS A 38 1.35 0.97 -2.73
N PRO A 39 0.69 -0.20 -2.86
CA PRO A 39 0.75 -1.24 -1.86
C PRO A 39 2.11 -1.93 -1.86
N LEU A 40 2.63 -2.15 -0.68
CA LEU A 40 3.94 -2.76 -0.46
C LEU A 40 3.81 -4.03 0.38
N LYS A 41 4.80 -4.89 0.21
CA LYS A 41 4.98 -6.09 1.02
C LYS A 41 6.45 -6.24 1.39
N LEU A 42 6.73 -7.03 2.41
CA LEU A 42 8.10 -7.37 2.76
C LEU A 42 8.72 -8.26 1.67
N GLY A 43 9.84 -7.81 1.14
CA GLY A 43 10.66 -8.58 0.21
C GLY A 43 11.86 -9.20 0.92
N GLY A 44 12.87 -9.59 0.12
CA GLY A 44 14.15 -10.03 0.66
C GLY A 44 14.93 -8.91 1.34
N ASP A 45 15.89 -9.27 2.18
CA ASP A 45 16.81 -8.34 2.84
C ASP A 45 16.12 -7.24 3.67
N SER A 46 14.98 -7.55 4.27
CA SER A 46 14.21 -6.61 5.09
C SER A 46 13.77 -5.35 4.35
N ARG A 47 13.63 -5.41 3.05
CA ARG A 47 13.18 -4.30 2.21
C ARG A 47 11.71 -4.44 1.87
N MET A 48 11.04 -3.31 1.75
CA MET A 48 9.66 -3.28 1.26
C MET A 48 9.66 -3.14 -0.26
N VAL A 49 8.92 -3.99 -0.92
CA VAL A 49 8.80 -4.02 -2.38
C VAL A 49 7.33 -3.83 -2.79
N MET A 50 7.12 -3.38 -4.02
CA MET A 50 5.76 -3.25 -4.55
C MET A 50 5.09 -4.61 -4.63
N CYS A 51 3.80 -4.65 -4.27
CA CYS A 51 2.96 -5.80 -4.52
C CYS A 51 2.77 -6.03 -6.03
N ALA A 52 2.63 -7.27 -6.42
CA ALA A 52 2.00 -7.64 -7.69
C ALA A 52 0.51 -7.88 -7.46
N ALA A 53 -0.27 -7.91 -8.53
CA ALA A 53 -1.70 -8.25 -8.44
C ALA A 53 -1.89 -9.58 -7.71
N GLY A 54 -2.82 -9.60 -6.76
CA GLY A 54 -3.11 -10.78 -5.94
C GLY A 54 -2.26 -10.93 -4.68
N ASN A 55 -1.23 -10.11 -4.49
CA ASN A 55 -0.43 -10.16 -3.25
C ASN A 55 -1.20 -9.53 -2.08
N GLU A 56 -0.96 -10.07 -0.89
CA GLU A 56 -1.40 -9.43 0.34
C GLU A 56 -0.65 -8.13 0.56
N ILE A 57 -1.36 -7.13 1.05
CA ILE A 57 -0.81 -5.79 1.26
C ILE A 57 -0.34 -5.69 2.71
N GLU A 58 0.94 -5.44 2.93
CA GLU A 58 1.45 -5.17 4.27
C GLU A 58 1.22 -3.71 4.67
N GLY A 59 1.42 -2.80 3.73
CA GLY A 59 1.17 -1.39 3.94
C GLY A 59 1.17 -0.61 2.63
N PHE A 60 0.97 0.69 2.74
CA PHE A 60 0.97 1.62 1.60
C PHE A 60 2.08 2.64 1.75
N LEU A 61 2.75 2.96 0.67
CA LEU A 61 3.79 3.97 0.65
C LEU A 61 3.17 5.36 0.81
N VAL A 62 3.51 6.07 1.87
CA VAL A 62 2.92 7.39 2.17
C VAL A 62 3.91 8.54 2.08
N ALA A 63 5.20 8.26 2.14
CA ALA A 63 6.24 9.27 1.95
C ALA A 63 7.52 8.62 1.44
N THR A 64 8.31 9.38 0.68
CA THR A 64 9.63 8.94 0.22
C THR A 64 10.65 10.04 0.50
N GLU A 65 11.88 9.63 0.77
CA GLU A 65 13.00 10.54 0.88
C GLU A 65 13.77 10.61 -0.45
N ASN A 66 14.48 11.71 -0.65
CA ASN A 66 15.32 11.87 -1.83
C ASN A 66 16.52 10.92 -1.70
N PHE A 67 16.57 9.90 -2.54
CA PHE A 67 17.64 8.90 -2.49
C PHE A 67 19.01 9.45 -2.95
N THR A 68 19.08 10.60 -3.56
CA THR A 68 20.36 11.28 -3.84
C THR A 68 21.01 11.72 -2.52
N VAL A 69 20.21 12.19 -1.55
CA VAL A 69 20.69 12.57 -0.22
C VAL A 69 21.09 11.32 0.58
N ASN A 70 20.39 10.20 0.38
CA ASN A 70 20.62 8.96 1.10
C ASN A 70 21.65 8.04 0.43
N GLY A 71 22.57 8.57 -0.34
CA GLY A 71 23.62 7.77 -1.00
C GLY A 71 23.10 6.82 -2.08
N GLY A 72 21.97 7.12 -2.67
CA GLY A 72 21.33 6.29 -3.69
C GLY A 72 20.35 5.25 -3.17
N TYR A 73 20.16 5.15 -1.85
CA TYR A 73 19.18 4.24 -1.26
C TYR A 73 17.79 4.86 -1.23
N ALA A 74 16.81 4.08 -1.63
CA ALA A 74 15.41 4.48 -1.50
C ALA A 74 14.95 4.17 -0.07
N ILE A 75 14.49 5.19 0.64
CA ILE A 75 13.94 5.10 1.98
C ILE A 75 12.60 5.80 1.98
N GLY A 76 11.64 5.27 2.68
CA GLY A 76 10.32 5.87 2.77
C GLY A 76 9.55 5.44 4.00
N SER A 77 8.37 6.00 4.13
CA SER A 77 7.45 5.68 5.21
C SER A 77 6.31 4.84 4.66
N VAL A 78 6.04 3.73 5.31
CA VAL A 78 4.99 2.78 4.95
C VAL A 78 3.94 2.79 6.05
N GLN A 79 2.70 3.09 5.69
CA GLN A 79 1.58 3.03 6.63
C GLN A 79 0.98 1.64 6.59
N THR A 80 1.01 0.97 7.73
CA THR A 80 0.58 -0.43 7.86
C THR A 80 -0.81 -0.58 8.47
N GLU A 81 -1.37 0.48 8.99
CA GLU A 81 -2.72 0.51 9.57
C GLU A 81 -3.43 1.79 9.16
N GLY A 82 -4.72 1.87 9.42
CA GLY A 82 -5.55 3.03 9.11
C GLY A 82 -6.46 2.80 7.91
N ARG A 83 -6.93 3.88 7.33
CA ARG A 83 -7.90 3.86 6.22
C ARG A 83 -7.30 4.46 4.97
N PHE A 84 -7.64 3.86 3.84
CA PHE A 84 -7.22 4.34 2.53
C PHE A 84 -8.40 4.37 1.56
N GLU A 85 -8.43 5.39 0.73
CA GLU A 85 -9.33 5.45 -0.41
C GLU A 85 -8.68 4.73 -1.59
N VAL A 86 -9.40 3.77 -2.15
CA VAL A 86 -8.91 2.88 -3.21
C VAL A 86 -9.95 2.73 -4.31
N GLU A 87 -9.54 2.18 -5.45
CA GLU A 87 -10.43 1.80 -6.52
C GLU A 87 -10.48 0.28 -6.64
N ILE A 88 -11.69 -0.25 -6.77
CA ILE A 88 -11.89 -1.69 -6.97
C ILE A 88 -11.61 -2.04 -8.43
N VAL A 89 -10.86 -3.10 -8.63
CA VAL A 89 -10.59 -3.68 -9.96
C VAL A 89 -10.86 -5.18 -9.96
N GLY A 90 -10.84 -5.78 -11.15
CA GLY A 90 -11.08 -7.21 -11.32
C GLY A 90 -12.54 -7.56 -11.54
N ALA A 91 -12.79 -8.84 -11.78
CA ALA A 91 -14.11 -9.33 -12.17
C ALA A 91 -15.08 -9.49 -11.00
N THR A 92 -14.57 -9.59 -9.77
CA THR A 92 -15.38 -9.80 -8.57
C THR A 92 -15.65 -8.47 -7.88
N ALA A 93 -16.91 -8.19 -7.59
CA ALA A 93 -17.28 -7.02 -6.81
C ALA A 93 -16.78 -7.12 -5.37
N CYS A 94 -16.42 -5.98 -4.79
CA CYS A 94 -16.03 -5.87 -3.37
C CYS A 94 -17.02 -4.96 -2.66
N ASN A 95 -17.76 -5.50 -1.74
CA ASN A 95 -18.74 -4.77 -0.92
C ASN A 95 -18.22 -4.59 0.51
N PRO A 96 -18.83 -3.71 1.32
CA PRO A 96 -18.43 -3.56 2.71
C PRO A 96 -18.40 -4.91 3.44
N GLY A 97 -17.30 -5.17 4.14
CA GLY A 97 -17.02 -6.44 4.78
C GLY A 97 -16.14 -7.39 3.99
N ASP A 98 -16.02 -7.22 2.69
CA ASP A 98 -15.18 -8.06 1.85
C ASP A 98 -13.70 -7.70 2.02
N TYR A 99 -12.85 -8.73 1.96
CA TYR A 99 -11.41 -8.57 2.03
C TYR A 99 -10.83 -8.30 0.65
N VAL A 100 -9.75 -7.54 0.62
CA VAL A 100 -9.07 -7.16 -0.62
C VAL A 100 -7.58 -7.46 -0.56
N VAL A 101 -7.01 -7.64 -1.73
CA VAL A 101 -5.57 -7.76 -1.97
C VAL A 101 -5.17 -6.75 -3.03
N ALA A 102 -3.88 -6.63 -3.31
CA ALA A 102 -3.42 -5.70 -4.34
C ALA A 102 -4.02 -6.03 -5.70
N GLY A 103 -4.46 -5.01 -6.40
CA GLY A 103 -4.75 -5.07 -7.82
C GLY A 103 -3.47 -4.85 -8.63
N THR A 104 -3.62 -4.56 -9.91
CA THR A 104 -2.48 -4.24 -10.77
C THR A 104 -1.76 -2.99 -10.27
N VAL A 105 -0.45 -3.09 -10.07
CA VAL A 105 0.39 -1.98 -9.60
C VAL A 105 1.25 -1.51 -10.76
N PRO A 106 1.22 -0.20 -11.11
CA PRO A 106 2.09 0.34 -12.15
C PRO A 106 3.57 0.14 -11.80
N ALA A 107 4.41 0.07 -12.81
CA ALA A 107 5.86 -0.01 -12.63
C ALA A 107 6.40 1.16 -11.79
N ALA A 108 7.55 0.98 -11.15
CA ALA A 108 8.22 2.03 -10.41
C ALA A 108 8.39 3.29 -11.27
N GLY A 109 8.04 4.44 -10.69
CA GLY A 109 8.08 5.73 -11.38
C GLY A 109 6.82 6.08 -12.18
N THR A 110 5.86 5.18 -12.29
CA THR A 110 4.60 5.42 -12.99
C THR A 110 3.46 5.53 -11.99
N LYS A 111 2.69 6.61 -12.08
CA LYS A 111 1.53 6.85 -11.21
C LYS A 111 0.34 5.99 -11.61
N TYR A 112 -0.55 5.74 -10.66
CA TYR A 112 -1.88 5.22 -10.98
C TYR A 112 -2.64 6.24 -11.82
N ILE A 113 -3.33 5.77 -12.85
CA ILE A 113 -4.11 6.64 -13.76
C ILE A 113 -5.22 7.37 -13.00
N SER A 114 -5.91 6.67 -12.11
CA SER A 114 -6.99 7.27 -11.29
C SER A 114 -6.48 8.08 -10.10
N GLY A 115 -5.19 8.03 -9.81
CA GLY A 115 -4.61 8.63 -8.61
C GLY A 115 -4.89 7.86 -7.31
N LYS A 116 -5.56 6.71 -7.39
CA LYS A 116 -5.90 5.86 -6.24
C LYS A 116 -5.26 4.49 -6.40
N PRO A 117 -4.84 3.85 -5.29
CA PRO A 117 -4.42 2.47 -5.34
C PRO A 117 -5.52 1.56 -5.87
N LEU A 118 -5.14 0.58 -6.66
CA LEU A 118 -6.07 -0.43 -7.18
C LEU A 118 -6.02 -1.66 -6.30
N VAL A 119 -7.18 -2.12 -5.86
CA VAL A 119 -7.33 -3.34 -5.07
C VAL A 119 -8.39 -4.25 -5.69
N GLN A 120 -8.30 -5.52 -5.40
CA GLN A 120 -9.23 -6.52 -5.92
C GLN A 120 -9.66 -7.47 -4.82
N ALA A 121 -10.73 -8.19 -5.03
CA ALA A 121 -11.19 -9.22 -4.11
C ALA A 121 -10.11 -10.27 -3.89
N GLY A 122 -9.96 -10.73 -2.66
CA GLY A 122 -9.01 -11.76 -2.33
C GLY A 122 -9.30 -12.37 -0.96
N ALA A 123 -8.52 -13.38 -0.62
CA ALA A 123 -8.62 -14.08 0.65
C ALA A 123 -7.28 -14.00 1.41
N PRO A 124 -6.92 -12.82 1.93
CA PRO A 124 -5.67 -12.66 2.65
C PRO A 124 -5.67 -13.48 3.94
N THR A 125 -4.49 -13.90 4.38
CA THR A 125 -4.33 -14.71 5.59
C THR A 125 -3.54 -14.01 6.68
N LYS A 126 -2.70 -13.05 6.31
CA LYS A 126 -1.80 -12.34 7.25
C LYS A 126 -2.12 -10.87 7.37
N PHE A 127 -2.24 -10.18 6.26
CA PHE A 127 -2.46 -8.73 6.21
C PHE A 127 -3.85 -8.47 5.65
N MET A 128 -4.80 -8.35 6.56
CA MET A 128 -6.22 -8.34 6.22
C MET A 128 -6.75 -6.93 6.11
N TRP A 129 -6.99 -6.50 4.91
CA TRP A 129 -7.66 -5.25 4.58
C TRP A 129 -9.08 -5.54 4.10
N ARG A 130 -10.04 -4.81 4.61
CA ARG A 130 -11.44 -4.98 4.22
C ARG A 130 -12.06 -3.67 3.80
N VAL A 131 -13.05 -3.76 2.95
CA VAL A 131 -13.88 -2.62 2.57
C VAL A 131 -14.77 -2.26 3.75
N VAL A 132 -14.77 -1.00 4.15
CA VAL A 132 -15.61 -0.48 5.22
C VAL A 132 -16.70 0.46 4.69
N SER A 133 -16.50 1.03 3.50
CA SER A 133 -17.44 1.98 2.89
C SER A 133 -17.27 1.97 1.38
N GLY A 134 -18.34 2.21 0.66
CA GLY A 134 -18.30 2.23 -0.80
C GLY A 134 -18.09 0.85 -1.40
N GLY A 135 -17.38 0.81 -2.50
CA GLY A 135 -17.11 -0.44 -3.22
C GLY A 135 -18.22 -0.83 -4.18
N GLY A 136 -18.14 -2.05 -4.65
CA GLY A 136 -19.02 -2.61 -5.67
C GLY A 136 -18.23 -3.20 -6.82
N ALA A 137 -18.70 -3.00 -8.04
CA ALA A 137 -18.05 -3.48 -9.25
C ALA A 137 -16.74 -2.75 -9.55
N ALA A 138 -15.97 -3.27 -10.51
CA ALA A 138 -14.75 -2.63 -10.98
C ALA A 138 -14.98 -1.16 -11.36
N GLY A 139 -14.05 -0.30 -10.97
CA GLY A 139 -14.11 1.15 -11.20
C GLY A 139 -14.76 1.93 -10.07
N THR A 140 -15.33 1.28 -9.07
CA THR A 140 -15.93 1.97 -7.92
C THR A 140 -14.88 2.33 -6.89
N THR A 141 -15.12 3.45 -6.19
CA THR A 141 -14.27 3.89 -5.08
C THR A 141 -14.72 3.22 -3.79
N ALA A 142 -13.75 2.80 -2.99
CA ALA A 142 -13.99 2.21 -1.69
C ALA A 142 -13.04 2.80 -0.65
N ILE A 143 -13.43 2.72 0.60
CA ILE A 143 -12.53 2.96 1.73
C ILE A 143 -12.24 1.61 2.36
N ILE A 144 -10.96 1.30 2.50
CA ILE A 144 -10.50 0.07 3.15
C ILE A 144 -9.82 0.37 4.48
N GLU A 145 -9.85 -0.60 5.36
CA GLU A 145 -9.25 -0.51 6.69
C GLU A 145 -8.54 -1.81 7.02
N ARG A 146 -7.39 -1.70 7.69
CA ARG A 146 -6.69 -2.86 8.25
C ARG A 146 -7.48 -3.42 9.42
N VAL A 147 -7.70 -4.72 9.40
CA VAL A 147 -8.43 -5.44 10.46
C VAL A 147 -7.49 -5.97 11.52
#